data_5ce8ddc13b855f06f3ce95c7d13bf74f
#
_entry.id   5ce8ddc13b855f06f3ce95c7d13bf74f
#
_cell.length_a   1.000
_cell.length_b   1.000
_cell.length_c   1.000
_cell.angle_alpha   90.00
_cell.angle_beta   90.00
_cell.angle_gamma   90.00
#
_symmetry.space_group_name_H-M   'P 1'
#
loop_
_entity.id
_entity.type
_entity.pdbx_description
1 polymer ?
#
loop_
_entity_poly.entity_id
_entity_poly.type
_entity_poly.pdbx_seq_one_letter_code
_entity_poly.pdbx_strand_id
1 'polypeptide(L)'
;PPSAPNAGAGGLAAARWRPRGAGRRFDQIVSNPPFVPGPGRVEFVYRDSGEDGDAALAALVADLAGHLAPGGVAQLLASWLHVRGADWPDRVRSWLPDGCDAWVVQREVADPALHVGTWQRDGGLDPASPAGRAQARAWLDWMDGAAVEAIGFGLLTLRRTDGAPTVVFEDLAEAFDDPLGPEVEGWLDRVDWLRAHADDAALLSARLRLSPSVLLERWSEPGPGGWRAVGAGVTRQDGPRWRHEVDGPAADLLAGCHGALPLGELVELLAIAHDRPTDAPV
;
A
#
# COMPACT_ATOMS: atom_id res chain seq x y z
N PRO A 1 26.86 -11.55 22.70
CA PRO A 1 27.83 -12.49 22.21
C PRO A 1 27.72 -12.56 20.69
N PRO A 2 28.84 -12.50 19.97
CA PRO A 2 28.81 -12.54 18.51
C PRO A 2 28.38 -13.91 18.03
N SER A 3 27.45 -13.91 17.05
CA SER A 3 27.00 -15.11 16.35
C SER A 3 28.14 -15.69 15.51
N ALA A 4 28.38 -17.00 15.65
CA ALA A 4 29.38 -17.75 14.93
C ALA A 4 29.11 -17.77 13.40
N PRO A 5 30.13 -17.77 12.54
CA PRO A 5 29.96 -17.88 11.11
C PRO A 5 29.49 -19.28 10.71
N ASN A 6 28.44 -19.34 9.89
CA ASN A 6 27.96 -20.58 9.31
C ASN A 6 28.92 -21.00 8.15
N ALA A 7 29.82 -21.89 8.40
CA ALA A 7 30.63 -22.53 7.37
C ALA A 7 29.98 -23.87 6.98
N GLY A 8 29.47 -23.96 5.75
CA GLY A 8 28.95 -25.19 5.17
C GLY A 8 28.57 -24.96 3.72
N ALA A 9 29.52 -25.21 2.80
CA ALA A 9 29.23 -25.32 1.37
C ALA A 9 28.47 -26.62 1.12
N GLY A 10 27.18 -26.56 1.19
CA GLY A 10 26.25 -27.60 0.76
C GLY A 10 25.04 -26.86 0.17
N GLY A 11 24.61 -27.26 -1.02
CA GLY A 11 23.64 -26.59 -1.90
C GLY A 11 22.60 -25.77 -1.16
N LEU A 12 22.55 -24.48 -1.47
CA LEU A 12 21.55 -23.55 -0.99
C LEU A 12 20.19 -24.01 -1.54
N ALA A 13 19.53 -24.90 -0.81
CA ALA A 13 18.11 -25.11 -0.97
C ALA A 13 17.46 -23.76 -0.63
N ALA A 14 16.60 -23.26 -1.52
CA ALA A 14 15.79 -22.06 -1.30
C ALA A 14 15.33 -22.09 0.17
N ALA A 15 15.75 -21.10 0.93
CA ALA A 15 15.38 -21.00 2.33
C ALA A 15 13.90 -20.64 2.36
N ARG A 16 13.04 -21.66 2.29
CA ARG A 16 11.61 -21.48 2.51
C ARG A 16 11.46 -20.84 3.87
N TRP A 17 10.92 -19.62 3.87
CA TRP A 17 10.55 -18.96 5.09
C TRP A 17 9.65 -19.93 5.87
N ARG A 18 10.17 -20.41 6.98
CA ARG A 18 9.41 -21.21 7.94
C ARG A 18 9.55 -20.50 9.27
N PRO A 19 8.46 -19.91 9.82
CA PRO A 19 8.51 -19.37 11.16
C PRO A 19 9.01 -20.49 12.09
N ARG A 20 10.02 -20.20 12.90
CA ARG A 20 10.38 -21.07 14.02
C ARG A 20 9.25 -21.08 15.01
N GLY A 21 8.28 -21.96 14.82
CA GLY A 21 7.09 -22.01 15.67
C GLY A 21 5.88 -22.58 14.94
N ALA A 22 5.99 -23.73 14.26
CA ALA A 22 4.83 -24.42 13.71
C ALA A 22 3.75 -24.53 14.79
N GLY A 23 2.55 -23.96 14.52
CA GLY A 23 1.41 -23.92 15.44
C GLY A 23 1.36 -22.73 16.41
N ARG A 24 2.37 -21.84 16.45
CA ARG A 24 2.30 -20.58 17.21
C ARG A 24 1.58 -19.50 16.42
N ARG A 25 0.82 -18.69 17.15
CA ARG A 25 0.17 -17.48 16.62
C ARG A 25 0.69 -16.27 17.36
N PHE A 26 0.76 -15.14 16.67
CA PHE A 26 1.34 -13.90 17.16
C PHE A 26 0.32 -12.76 17.02
N ASP A 27 0.33 -11.86 17.98
CA ASP A 27 -0.47 -10.63 17.93
C ASP A 27 0.13 -9.64 16.93
N GLN A 28 1.46 -9.72 16.74
CA GLN A 28 2.17 -8.87 15.77
C GLN A 28 3.28 -9.64 15.07
N ILE A 29 3.35 -9.47 13.75
CA ILE A 29 4.45 -9.92 12.89
C ILE A 29 4.97 -8.70 12.13
N VAL A 30 6.27 -8.43 12.24
CA VAL A 30 6.93 -7.40 11.44
C VAL A 30 8.07 -8.04 10.66
N SER A 31 8.15 -7.78 9.35
CA SER A 31 9.17 -8.40 8.50
C SER A 31 9.68 -7.45 7.42
N ASN A 32 10.99 -7.50 7.23
CA ASN A 32 11.66 -7.08 6.02
C ASN A 32 12.21 -8.34 5.35
N PRO A 33 11.41 -9.08 4.58
CA PRO A 33 11.84 -10.33 3.97
C PRO A 33 12.77 -10.06 2.78
N PRO A 34 13.47 -11.09 2.26
CA PRO A 34 14.08 -11.00 0.94
C PRO A 34 13.00 -10.80 -0.12
N PHE A 35 12.81 -9.57 -0.60
CA PHE A 35 11.67 -9.18 -1.43
C PHE A 35 12.04 -8.67 -2.82
N VAL A 36 13.33 -8.69 -3.19
CA VAL A 36 13.77 -8.18 -4.51
C VAL A 36 13.36 -9.15 -5.62
N PRO A 37 12.44 -8.76 -6.53
CA PRO A 37 12.08 -9.60 -7.65
C PRO A 37 13.24 -9.77 -8.63
N GLY A 38 13.46 -10.99 -9.08
CA GLY A 38 14.54 -11.31 -9.99
C GLY A 38 14.39 -12.70 -10.61
N PRO A 39 15.39 -13.15 -11.42
CA PRO A 39 15.32 -14.37 -12.21
C PRO A 39 15.55 -15.68 -11.39
N GLY A 40 15.13 -15.73 -10.13
CA GLY A 40 15.19 -16.94 -9.32
C GLY A 40 16.62 -17.37 -8.92
N ARG A 41 17.55 -16.44 -8.79
CA ARG A 41 18.94 -16.70 -8.37
C ARG A 41 19.22 -16.04 -7.04
N VAL A 42 20.00 -16.72 -6.18
CA VAL A 42 20.48 -16.14 -4.91
C VAL A 42 21.92 -15.69 -5.11
N GLU A 43 22.13 -14.39 -5.18
CA GLU A 43 23.46 -13.76 -5.13
C GLU A 43 23.71 -13.20 -3.73
N PHE A 44 22.68 -12.64 -3.11
CA PHE A 44 22.72 -12.05 -1.77
C PHE A 44 21.56 -12.56 -0.91
N VAL A 45 21.86 -13.35 0.09
CA VAL A 45 20.88 -14.04 0.96
C VAL A 45 19.90 -13.07 1.66
N TYR A 46 20.30 -11.82 1.90
CA TYR A 46 19.48 -10.83 2.60
C TYR A 46 18.39 -10.20 1.72
N ARG A 47 18.49 -10.30 0.39
CA ARG A 47 17.56 -9.66 -0.54
C ARG A 47 16.92 -10.62 -1.56
N ASP A 48 17.68 -11.65 -1.97
CA ASP A 48 17.28 -12.57 -3.03
C ASP A 48 16.58 -13.78 -2.43
N SER A 49 15.35 -14.03 -2.83
CA SER A 49 14.57 -15.16 -2.33
C SER A 49 14.98 -16.52 -2.94
N GLY A 50 15.58 -16.50 -4.13
CA GLY A 50 15.85 -17.68 -4.93
C GLY A 50 14.64 -18.20 -5.71
N GLU A 51 13.48 -17.58 -5.55
CA GLU A 51 12.28 -17.86 -6.34
C GLU A 51 12.15 -16.85 -7.48
N ASP A 52 11.44 -17.23 -8.53
CA ASP A 52 11.23 -16.40 -9.71
C ASP A 52 10.28 -15.24 -9.42
N GLY A 53 10.67 -14.04 -9.81
CA GLY A 53 9.88 -12.83 -9.63
C GLY A 53 9.55 -12.52 -8.17
N ASP A 54 8.28 -12.33 -7.89
CA ASP A 54 7.71 -12.04 -6.58
C ASP A 54 7.04 -13.27 -5.91
N ALA A 55 7.31 -14.48 -6.44
CA ALA A 55 6.67 -15.71 -5.97
C ALA A 55 6.95 -16.02 -4.49
N ALA A 56 8.16 -15.73 -4.01
CA ALA A 56 8.50 -15.96 -2.60
C ALA A 56 7.68 -15.07 -1.68
N LEU A 57 7.49 -13.81 -2.05
CA LEU A 57 6.68 -12.87 -1.29
C LEU A 57 5.20 -13.24 -1.31
N ALA A 58 4.69 -13.66 -2.48
CA ALA A 58 3.34 -14.18 -2.62
C ALA A 58 3.10 -15.38 -1.68
N ALA A 59 4.00 -16.34 -1.64
CA ALA A 59 3.92 -17.49 -0.75
C ALA A 59 4.00 -17.09 0.73
N LEU A 60 4.86 -16.14 1.08
CA LEU A 60 4.96 -15.60 2.44
C LEU A 60 3.65 -14.97 2.88
N VAL A 61 3.09 -14.08 2.06
CA VAL A 61 1.84 -13.35 2.36
C VAL A 61 0.68 -14.33 2.54
N ALA A 62 0.54 -15.31 1.66
CA ALA A 62 -0.51 -16.33 1.75
C ALA A 62 -0.45 -17.16 3.05
N ASP A 63 0.74 -17.37 3.61
CA ASP A 63 0.93 -18.18 4.84
C ASP A 63 0.71 -17.38 6.14
N LEU A 64 0.72 -16.03 6.08
CA LEU A 64 0.68 -15.18 7.27
C LEU A 64 -0.56 -15.39 8.14
N ALA A 65 -1.74 -15.59 7.56
CA ALA A 65 -2.98 -15.77 8.33
C ALA A 65 -2.89 -16.96 9.31
N GLY A 66 -2.18 -18.02 8.92
CA GLY A 66 -1.94 -19.18 9.77
C GLY A 66 -1.13 -18.86 11.04
N HIS A 67 -0.36 -17.79 11.01
CA HIS A 67 0.53 -17.36 12.09
C HIS A 67 0.02 -16.16 12.89
N LEU A 68 -1.09 -15.56 12.49
CA LEU A 68 -1.71 -14.46 13.23
C LEU A 68 -2.73 -14.99 14.26
N ALA A 69 -2.69 -14.45 15.46
CA ALA A 69 -3.77 -14.58 16.44
C ALA A 69 -5.05 -13.89 15.89
N PRO A 70 -6.25 -14.21 16.41
CA PRO A 70 -7.44 -13.41 16.09
C PRO A 70 -7.19 -11.92 16.39
N GLY A 71 -7.44 -11.03 15.42
CA GLY A 71 -7.11 -9.60 15.51
C GLY A 71 -5.61 -9.26 15.37
N GLY A 72 -4.74 -10.26 15.26
CA GLY A 72 -3.30 -10.04 15.08
C GLY A 72 -2.97 -9.37 13.75
N VAL A 73 -1.89 -8.58 13.74
CA VAL A 73 -1.47 -7.73 12.63
C VAL A 73 -0.10 -8.15 12.10
N ALA A 74 0.03 -8.23 10.77
CA ALA A 74 1.33 -8.38 10.11
C ALA A 74 1.64 -7.14 9.28
N GLN A 75 2.90 -6.69 9.33
CA GLN A 75 3.42 -5.55 8.57
C GLN A 75 4.71 -5.95 7.88
N LEU A 76 4.77 -5.74 6.56
CA LEU A 76 5.90 -6.14 5.73
C LEU A 76 6.31 -5.02 4.79
N LEU A 77 7.62 -4.92 4.55
CA LEU A 77 8.11 -4.34 3.32
C LEU A 77 7.89 -5.36 2.20
N ALA A 78 7.46 -4.87 1.04
CA ALA A 78 7.07 -5.72 -0.07
C ALA A 78 7.42 -5.08 -1.41
N SER A 79 7.60 -5.91 -2.43
CA SER A 79 7.64 -5.48 -3.82
C SER A 79 6.86 -6.45 -4.70
N TRP A 80 6.38 -5.95 -5.81
CA TRP A 80 5.58 -6.70 -6.77
C TRP A 80 5.87 -6.27 -8.19
N LEU A 81 5.60 -7.16 -9.12
CA LEU A 81 5.77 -6.90 -10.54
C LEU A 81 4.52 -6.20 -11.12
N HIS A 82 4.75 -5.15 -11.90
CA HIS A 82 3.79 -4.63 -12.84
C HIS A 82 3.97 -5.36 -14.16
N VAL A 83 3.00 -6.16 -14.54
CA VAL A 83 3.04 -6.99 -15.76
C VAL A 83 2.11 -6.40 -16.79
N ARG A 84 2.56 -6.33 -18.03
CA ARG A 84 1.78 -5.78 -19.15
C ARG A 84 0.39 -6.40 -19.25
N GLY A 85 -0.61 -5.54 -19.29
CA GLY A 85 -2.01 -5.94 -19.43
C GLY A 85 -2.66 -6.48 -18.14
N ALA A 86 -2.01 -6.32 -16.98
CA ALA A 86 -2.57 -6.68 -15.68
C ALA A 86 -2.38 -5.54 -14.68
N ASP A 87 -3.41 -5.30 -13.87
CA ASP A 87 -3.32 -4.31 -12.81
C ASP A 87 -2.54 -4.88 -11.61
N TRP A 88 -1.64 -4.08 -11.03
CA TRP A 88 -0.83 -4.51 -9.90
C TRP A 88 -1.67 -4.84 -8.64
N PRO A 89 -2.80 -4.14 -8.34
CA PRO A 89 -3.65 -4.51 -7.22
C PRO A 89 -4.22 -5.93 -7.34
N ASP A 90 -4.62 -6.36 -8.54
CA ASP A 90 -5.17 -7.69 -8.76
C ASP A 90 -4.10 -8.78 -8.57
N ARG A 91 -2.85 -8.48 -8.98
CA ARG A 91 -1.72 -9.37 -8.72
C ARG A 91 -1.51 -9.57 -7.23
N VAL A 92 -1.38 -8.49 -6.46
CA VAL A 92 -1.16 -8.57 -5.00
C VAL A 92 -2.39 -9.13 -4.30
N ARG A 93 -3.60 -8.81 -4.76
CA ARG A 93 -4.85 -9.37 -4.23
C ARG A 93 -4.85 -10.88 -4.26
N SER A 94 -4.28 -11.49 -5.31
CA SER A 94 -4.20 -12.95 -5.44
C SER A 94 -3.33 -13.64 -4.39
N TRP A 95 -2.50 -12.89 -3.66
CA TRP A 95 -1.65 -13.40 -2.57
C TRP A 95 -2.32 -13.34 -1.21
N LEU A 96 -3.34 -12.48 -1.08
CA LEU A 96 -3.95 -12.20 0.22
C LEU A 96 -4.70 -13.44 0.72
N PRO A 97 -4.46 -13.84 1.98
CA PRO A 97 -5.18 -14.95 2.57
C PRO A 97 -6.62 -14.55 2.91
N ASP A 98 -7.52 -15.51 2.88
CA ASP A 98 -8.89 -15.34 3.36
C ASP A 98 -8.93 -14.94 4.83
N GLY A 99 -9.97 -14.19 5.23
CA GLY A 99 -10.17 -13.78 6.61
C GLY A 99 -9.17 -12.75 7.13
N CYS A 100 -8.60 -11.95 6.23
CA CYS A 100 -7.73 -10.85 6.61
C CYS A 100 -8.16 -9.54 5.95
N ASP A 101 -8.21 -8.47 6.76
CA ASP A 101 -8.14 -7.12 6.23
C ASP A 101 -6.76 -6.88 5.64
N ALA A 102 -6.68 -6.12 4.57
CA ALA A 102 -5.42 -5.78 3.95
C ALA A 102 -5.37 -4.30 3.54
N TRP A 103 -4.27 -3.64 3.90
CA TRP A 103 -3.91 -2.34 3.39
C TRP A 103 -2.56 -2.43 2.69
N VAL A 104 -2.58 -2.26 1.38
CA VAL A 104 -1.39 -2.35 0.52
C VAL A 104 -1.11 -0.97 -0.04
N VAL A 105 0.04 -0.42 0.31
CA VAL A 105 0.46 0.93 -0.07
C VAL A 105 1.66 0.84 -1.00
N GLN A 106 1.49 1.22 -2.25
CA GLN A 106 2.58 1.42 -3.20
C GLN A 106 3.23 2.77 -2.95
N ARG A 107 4.55 2.75 -2.72
CA ARG A 107 5.35 3.94 -2.38
C ARG A 107 6.20 4.42 -3.52
N GLU A 108 6.73 3.48 -4.25
CA GLU A 108 7.67 3.72 -5.33
C GLU A 108 7.41 2.76 -6.46
N VAL A 109 7.67 3.22 -7.67
CA VAL A 109 7.65 2.40 -8.88
C VAL A 109 8.96 2.63 -9.62
N ALA A 110 9.71 1.56 -9.84
CA ALA A 110 10.95 1.59 -10.61
C ALA A 110 10.74 0.96 -11.99
N ASP A 111 11.25 1.57 -13.04
CA ASP A 111 11.39 0.89 -14.32
C ASP A 111 12.45 -0.24 -14.23
N PRO A 112 12.45 -1.21 -15.16
CA PRO A 112 13.39 -2.32 -15.14
C PRO A 112 14.87 -1.92 -15.06
N ALA A 113 15.29 -0.87 -15.77
CA ALA A 113 16.69 -0.44 -15.79
C ALA A 113 17.10 0.20 -14.47
N LEU A 114 16.22 1.04 -13.89
CA LEU A 114 16.42 1.64 -12.56
C LEU A 114 16.53 0.55 -11.49
N HIS A 115 15.61 -0.43 -11.52
CA HIS A 115 15.60 -1.56 -10.59
C HIS A 115 16.93 -2.32 -10.65
N VAL A 116 17.34 -2.77 -11.82
CA VAL A 116 18.59 -3.52 -12.00
C VAL A 116 19.80 -2.70 -11.55
N GLY A 117 19.90 -1.44 -11.98
CA GLY A 117 21.02 -0.55 -11.63
C GLY A 117 21.09 -0.26 -10.12
N THR A 118 19.95 -0.16 -9.44
CA THR A 118 19.88 0.02 -7.98
C THR A 118 20.46 -1.19 -7.26
N TRP A 119 19.98 -2.37 -7.61
CA TRP A 119 20.40 -3.60 -6.92
C TRP A 119 21.81 -4.06 -7.28
N GLN A 120 22.35 -3.68 -8.46
CA GLN A 120 23.77 -3.85 -8.78
C GLN A 120 24.65 -3.01 -7.85
N ARG A 121 24.33 -1.73 -7.68
CA ARG A 121 25.06 -0.82 -6.78
C ARG A 121 24.99 -1.26 -5.32
N ASP A 122 23.79 -1.69 -4.87
CA ASP A 122 23.62 -2.25 -3.53
C ASP A 122 24.49 -3.48 -3.29
N GLY A 123 24.61 -4.36 -4.29
CA GLY A 123 25.51 -5.51 -4.28
C GLY A 123 26.99 -5.20 -4.49
N GLY A 124 27.37 -3.93 -4.63
CA GLY A 124 28.75 -3.51 -4.88
C GLY A 124 29.27 -3.84 -6.28
N LEU A 125 28.38 -4.19 -7.21
CA LEU A 125 28.74 -4.46 -8.61
C LEU A 125 28.72 -3.16 -9.41
N ASP A 126 29.86 -2.83 -10.04
CA ASP A 126 29.89 -1.68 -10.97
C ASP A 126 29.06 -1.99 -12.23
N PRO A 127 27.98 -1.26 -12.50
CA PRO A 127 27.15 -1.45 -13.69
C PRO A 127 27.93 -1.28 -15.01
N ALA A 128 28.99 -0.47 -15.00
CA ALA A 128 29.84 -0.24 -16.16
C ALA A 128 30.87 -1.33 -16.42
N SER A 129 31.08 -2.26 -15.46
CA SER A 129 31.97 -3.40 -15.63
C SER A 129 31.43 -4.40 -16.65
N PRO A 130 32.28 -5.25 -17.26
CA PRO A 130 31.81 -6.36 -18.12
C PRO A 130 30.83 -7.30 -17.40
N ALA A 131 31.07 -7.60 -16.12
CA ALA A 131 30.21 -8.44 -15.30
C ALA A 131 28.86 -7.73 -15.02
N GLY A 132 28.88 -6.44 -14.67
CA GLY A 132 27.67 -5.65 -14.45
C GLY A 132 26.79 -5.60 -15.69
N ARG A 133 27.36 -5.31 -16.86
CA ARG A 133 26.60 -5.32 -18.12
C ARG A 133 26.03 -6.70 -18.47
N ALA A 134 26.76 -7.78 -18.21
CA ALA A 134 26.26 -9.13 -18.46
C ALA A 134 25.09 -9.49 -17.53
N GLN A 135 25.19 -9.15 -16.24
CA GLN A 135 24.11 -9.35 -15.28
C GLN A 135 22.89 -8.50 -15.63
N ALA A 136 23.09 -7.19 -15.93
CA ALA A 136 22.00 -6.29 -16.31
C ALA A 136 21.24 -6.83 -17.52
N ARG A 137 21.96 -7.29 -18.56
CA ARG A 137 21.32 -7.90 -19.73
C ARG A 137 20.50 -9.10 -19.36
N ALA A 138 21.03 -10.04 -18.56
CA ALA A 138 20.31 -11.24 -18.17
C ALA A 138 19.04 -10.92 -17.37
N TRP A 139 19.06 -9.90 -16.50
CA TRP A 139 17.89 -9.47 -15.74
C TRP A 139 16.86 -8.78 -16.62
N LEU A 140 17.29 -7.89 -17.53
CA LEU A 140 16.39 -7.19 -18.46
C LEU A 140 15.75 -8.17 -19.46
N ASP A 141 16.51 -9.14 -19.98
CA ASP A 141 15.99 -10.17 -20.88
C ASP A 141 14.93 -11.03 -20.16
N TRP A 142 15.15 -11.34 -18.86
CA TRP A 142 14.18 -12.05 -18.04
C TRP A 142 12.91 -11.20 -17.84
N MET A 143 13.03 -9.92 -17.49
CA MET A 143 11.90 -9.01 -17.28
C MET A 143 11.08 -8.84 -18.56
N ASP A 144 11.74 -8.69 -19.71
CA ASP A 144 11.06 -8.60 -21.00
C ASP A 144 10.30 -9.90 -21.32
N GLY A 145 10.94 -11.06 -21.10
CA GLY A 145 10.31 -12.37 -21.27
C GLY A 145 9.10 -12.61 -20.36
N ALA A 146 9.09 -12.01 -19.18
CA ALA A 146 7.98 -12.03 -18.21
C ALA A 146 6.99 -10.87 -18.41
N ALA A 147 7.17 -10.04 -19.44
CA ALA A 147 6.38 -8.85 -19.73
C ALA A 147 6.30 -7.85 -18.55
N VAL A 148 7.38 -7.74 -17.77
CA VAL A 148 7.47 -6.81 -16.63
C VAL A 148 7.70 -5.40 -17.15
N GLU A 149 6.81 -4.48 -16.83
CA GLU A 149 6.89 -3.06 -17.20
C GLU A 149 7.49 -2.19 -16.10
N ALA A 150 7.25 -2.57 -14.84
CA ALA A 150 7.78 -1.86 -13.68
C ALA A 150 7.80 -2.78 -12.44
N ILE A 151 8.46 -2.31 -11.39
CA ILE A 151 8.49 -2.97 -10.08
C ILE A 151 7.99 -1.99 -9.04
N GLY A 152 6.89 -2.33 -8.37
CA GLY A 152 6.35 -1.60 -7.25
C GLY A 152 7.06 -1.97 -5.94
N PHE A 153 7.24 -0.97 -5.07
CA PHE A 153 7.74 -1.12 -3.70
C PHE A 153 6.78 -0.48 -2.73
N GLY A 154 6.59 -1.11 -1.58
CA GLY A 154 5.68 -0.54 -0.62
C GLY A 154 5.55 -1.30 0.68
N LEU A 155 4.43 -1.06 1.33
CA LEU A 155 4.06 -1.59 2.62
C LEU A 155 2.83 -2.47 2.47
N LEU A 156 2.84 -3.62 3.13
CA LEU A 156 1.70 -4.51 3.21
C LEU A 156 1.35 -4.70 4.67
N THR A 157 0.12 -4.34 5.03
CA THR A 157 -0.45 -4.57 6.36
C THR A 157 -1.59 -5.56 6.22
N LEU A 158 -1.58 -6.62 7.02
CA LEU A 158 -2.67 -7.59 7.17
C LEU A 158 -3.16 -7.58 8.61
N ARG A 159 -4.48 -7.69 8.81
CA ARG A 159 -5.07 -7.99 10.12
C ARG A 159 -6.00 -9.17 9.99
N ARG A 160 -5.78 -10.21 10.79
CA ARG A 160 -6.70 -11.33 10.85
C ARG A 160 -8.05 -10.88 11.41
N THR A 161 -9.13 -11.12 10.67
CA THR A 161 -10.49 -10.73 11.05
C THR A 161 -11.46 -11.93 10.95
N ASP A 162 -12.46 -11.93 11.82
CA ASP A 162 -13.59 -12.87 11.73
C ASP A 162 -14.77 -12.26 10.94
N GLY A 163 -14.69 -10.98 10.60
CA GLY A 163 -15.68 -10.27 9.77
C GLY A 163 -15.41 -10.38 8.27
N ALA A 164 -16.24 -9.72 7.48
CA ALA A 164 -15.97 -9.54 6.05
C ALA A 164 -14.67 -8.75 5.85
N PRO A 165 -13.69 -9.27 5.09
CA PRO A 165 -12.42 -8.58 4.86
C PRO A 165 -12.60 -7.24 4.17
N THR A 166 -11.85 -6.24 4.62
CA THR A 166 -11.67 -4.95 3.94
C THR A 166 -10.30 -4.93 3.28
N VAL A 167 -10.25 -4.75 1.97
CA VAL A 167 -9.00 -4.75 1.20
C VAL A 167 -8.86 -3.44 0.44
N VAL A 168 -7.82 -2.68 0.76
CA VAL A 168 -7.54 -1.37 0.18
C VAL A 168 -6.15 -1.37 -0.45
N PHE A 169 -6.07 -0.87 -1.68
CA PHE A 169 -4.83 -0.62 -2.40
C PHE A 169 -4.71 0.88 -2.64
N GLU A 170 -3.56 1.43 -2.32
CA GLU A 170 -3.27 2.85 -2.49
C GLU A 170 -1.92 3.05 -3.16
N ASP A 171 -1.87 4.00 -4.08
CA ASP A 171 -0.63 4.49 -4.68
C ASP A 171 -0.32 5.86 -4.07
N LEU A 172 0.66 5.90 -3.18
CA LEU A 172 1.01 7.06 -2.38
C LEU A 172 2.48 7.43 -2.64
N ALA A 173 2.74 8.02 -3.81
CA ALA A 173 4.07 8.42 -4.24
C ALA A 173 4.61 9.67 -3.51
N GLU A 174 3.74 10.43 -2.83
CA GLU A 174 4.11 11.61 -2.08
C GLU A 174 4.99 11.28 -0.87
N ALA A 175 5.79 12.24 -0.44
CA ALA A 175 6.64 12.07 0.74
C ALA A 175 5.79 11.82 1.99
N PHE A 176 6.18 10.84 2.79
CA PHE A 176 5.55 10.57 4.09
C PHE A 176 6.14 11.42 5.20
N ASP A 177 5.33 11.67 6.22
CA ASP A 177 5.83 12.07 7.53
C ASP A 177 5.88 10.85 8.46
N ASP A 178 7.07 10.54 8.95
CA ASP A 178 7.28 9.48 9.95
C ASP A 178 6.88 9.95 11.36
N PRO A 179 6.44 9.04 12.24
CA PRO A 179 6.30 7.58 12.05
C PRO A 179 4.97 7.18 11.44
N LEU A 180 4.96 6.12 10.61
CA LEU A 180 3.75 5.58 9.99
C LEU A 180 2.97 4.59 10.88
N GLY A 181 3.52 4.17 12.02
CA GLY A 181 2.83 3.26 12.93
C GLY A 181 1.43 3.74 13.32
N PRO A 182 1.25 5.00 13.77
CA PRO A 182 -0.07 5.55 14.10
C PRO A 182 -1.05 5.56 12.93
N GLU A 183 -0.55 5.63 11.69
CA GLU A 183 -1.42 5.60 10.50
C GLU A 183 -2.01 4.21 10.27
N VAL A 184 -1.25 3.16 10.56
CA VAL A 184 -1.75 1.78 10.50
C VAL A 184 -2.84 1.57 11.55
N GLU A 185 -2.62 2.01 12.80
CA GLU A 185 -3.63 1.95 13.86
C GLU A 185 -4.89 2.73 13.45
N GLY A 186 -4.73 3.96 12.97
CA GLY A 186 -5.85 4.79 12.51
C GLY A 186 -6.59 4.19 11.30
N TRP A 187 -5.91 3.46 10.42
CA TRP A 187 -6.57 2.74 9.33
C TRP A 187 -7.42 1.59 9.86
N LEU A 188 -6.89 0.79 10.79
CA LEU A 188 -7.61 -0.31 11.42
C LEU A 188 -8.84 0.18 12.20
N ASP A 189 -8.69 1.29 12.94
CA ASP A 189 -9.81 1.92 13.68
C ASP A 189 -10.90 2.40 12.72
N ARG A 190 -10.54 2.98 11.58
CA ARG A 190 -11.51 3.40 10.55
C ARG A 190 -12.24 2.22 9.92
N VAL A 191 -11.54 1.10 9.68
CA VAL A 191 -12.17 -0.13 9.18
C VAL A 191 -13.19 -0.66 10.18
N ASP A 192 -12.86 -0.69 11.47
CA ASP A 192 -13.77 -1.15 12.51
C ASP A 192 -14.95 -0.19 12.69
N TRP A 193 -14.68 1.11 12.63
CA TRP A 193 -15.73 2.13 12.68
C TRP A 193 -16.71 1.99 11.50
N LEU A 194 -16.21 1.82 10.27
CA LEU A 194 -17.05 1.62 9.09
C LEU A 194 -17.89 0.35 9.18
N ARG A 195 -17.35 -0.72 9.73
CA ARG A 195 -18.14 -1.95 9.99
C ARG A 195 -19.27 -1.73 10.97
N ALA A 196 -19.03 -0.96 12.02
CA ALA A 196 -20.04 -0.60 13.01
C ALA A 196 -21.11 0.36 12.45
N HIS A 197 -20.84 1.05 11.34
CA HIS A 197 -21.71 2.02 10.69
C HIS A 197 -22.00 1.61 9.22
N ALA A 198 -22.23 0.30 9.00
CA ALA A 198 -22.39 -0.26 7.67
C ALA A 198 -23.73 0.06 7.00
N ASP A 199 -24.73 0.51 7.75
CA ASP A 199 -26.01 0.94 7.23
C ASP A 199 -26.10 2.48 7.15
N ASP A 200 -26.90 2.96 6.20
CA ASP A 200 -27.06 4.40 5.93
C ASP A 200 -27.55 5.17 7.16
N ALA A 201 -28.44 4.59 7.96
CA ALA A 201 -28.99 5.26 9.13
C ALA A 201 -27.90 5.50 10.19
N ALA A 202 -27.05 4.49 10.43
CA ALA A 202 -25.92 4.62 11.35
C ALA A 202 -24.91 5.64 10.84
N LEU A 203 -24.59 5.61 9.53
CA LEU A 203 -23.67 6.55 8.90
C LEU A 203 -24.20 7.97 8.95
N LEU A 204 -25.45 8.20 8.55
CA LEU A 204 -26.07 9.53 8.54
C LEU A 204 -26.27 10.11 9.94
N SER A 205 -26.39 9.28 10.98
CA SER A 205 -26.45 9.73 12.36
C SER A 205 -25.08 10.12 12.96
N ALA A 206 -23.99 9.73 12.29
CA ALA A 206 -22.64 9.97 12.77
C ALA A 206 -22.24 11.45 12.70
N ARG A 207 -21.49 11.91 13.72
CA ARG A 207 -20.93 13.27 13.77
C ARG A 207 -19.47 13.21 13.38
N LEU A 208 -19.20 13.45 12.10
CA LEU A 208 -17.87 13.36 11.54
C LEU A 208 -17.05 14.62 11.83
N ARG A 209 -15.75 14.45 11.96
CA ARG A 209 -14.79 15.54 12.13
C ARG A 209 -13.65 15.40 11.15
N LEU A 210 -13.45 16.43 10.34
CA LEU A 210 -12.28 16.50 9.46
C LEU A 210 -11.01 16.64 10.29
N SER A 211 -9.92 15.96 9.86
CA SER A 211 -8.62 16.13 10.50
C SER A 211 -8.15 17.59 10.41
N PRO A 212 -7.58 18.17 11.49
CA PRO A 212 -7.06 19.52 11.45
C PRO A 212 -5.87 19.70 10.51
N SER A 213 -5.23 18.60 10.07
CA SER A 213 -4.12 18.60 9.12
C SER A 213 -4.57 18.67 7.66
N VAL A 214 -5.89 18.70 7.38
CA VAL A 214 -6.40 18.78 6.01
C VAL A 214 -6.41 20.23 5.52
N LEU A 215 -5.87 20.44 4.32
CA LEU A 215 -5.97 21.68 3.56
C LEU A 215 -6.88 21.49 2.35
N LEU A 216 -7.65 22.52 2.02
CA LEU A 216 -8.35 22.66 0.75
C LEU A 216 -7.50 23.49 -0.21
N GLU A 217 -7.13 22.92 -1.34
CA GLU A 217 -6.46 23.57 -2.45
C GLU A 217 -7.48 23.87 -3.57
N ARG A 218 -7.38 25.05 -4.19
CA ARG A 218 -8.21 25.41 -5.36
C ARG A 218 -7.31 25.80 -6.51
N TRP A 219 -7.61 25.24 -7.68
CA TRP A 219 -6.88 25.54 -8.91
C TRP A 219 -7.69 26.45 -9.79
N SER A 220 -7.02 27.43 -10.38
CA SER A 220 -7.62 28.37 -11.29
C SER A 220 -6.70 28.63 -12.47
N GLU A 221 -7.28 28.85 -13.64
CA GLU A 221 -6.57 29.25 -14.86
C GLU A 221 -6.93 30.69 -15.27
N PRO A 222 -6.06 31.39 -16.03
CA PRO A 222 -6.38 32.68 -16.58
C PRO A 222 -7.56 32.60 -17.58
N GLY A 223 -8.51 33.53 -17.45
CA GLY A 223 -9.66 33.67 -18.36
C GLY A 223 -9.94 35.12 -18.74
N PRO A 224 -10.83 35.40 -19.69
CA PRO A 224 -11.11 36.75 -20.17
C PRO A 224 -11.58 37.72 -19.07
N GLY A 225 -12.21 37.23 -18.01
CA GLY A 225 -12.71 37.99 -16.87
C GLY A 225 -11.88 37.88 -15.61
N GLY A 226 -10.66 37.31 -15.68
CA GLY A 226 -9.81 37.04 -14.53
C GLY A 226 -9.58 35.53 -14.31
N TRP A 227 -9.39 35.11 -13.07
CA TRP A 227 -9.17 33.70 -12.72
C TRP A 227 -10.47 32.89 -12.78
N ARG A 228 -10.43 31.78 -13.55
CA ARG A 228 -11.53 30.82 -13.64
C ARG A 228 -11.13 29.56 -12.84
N ALA A 229 -11.96 29.18 -11.85
CA ALA A 229 -11.74 27.94 -11.11
C ALA A 229 -11.86 26.72 -12.05
N VAL A 230 -10.92 25.79 -11.95
CA VAL A 230 -10.84 24.57 -12.77
C VAL A 230 -10.86 23.29 -11.93
N GLY A 231 -10.66 23.39 -10.61
CA GLY A 231 -10.71 22.24 -9.73
C GLY A 231 -10.39 22.60 -8.28
N ALA A 232 -10.60 21.63 -7.42
CA ALA A 232 -10.20 21.68 -6.03
C ALA A 232 -9.75 20.29 -5.56
N GLY A 233 -8.95 20.27 -4.52
CA GLY A 233 -8.53 19.04 -3.85
C GLY A 233 -8.33 19.25 -2.38
N VAL A 234 -8.50 18.19 -1.62
CA VAL A 234 -8.14 18.14 -0.21
C VAL A 234 -6.85 17.35 -0.04
N THR A 235 -5.92 17.90 0.72
CA THR A 235 -4.63 17.29 0.99
C THR A 235 -4.43 17.19 2.49
N ARG A 236 -4.10 16.00 2.98
CA ARG A 236 -3.67 15.83 4.36
C ARG A 236 -2.18 16.20 4.46
N GLN A 237 -1.80 17.01 5.44
CA GLN A 237 -0.45 17.54 5.59
C GLN A 237 0.49 16.68 6.41
N ASP A 238 -0.05 15.64 7.07
CA ASP A 238 0.68 14.68 7.89
C ASP A 238 0.53 13.23 7.39
N GLY A 239 1.32 12.32 7.94
CA GLY A 239 1.31 10.90 7.60
C GLY A 239 1.51 10.63 6.11
N PRO A 240 0.64 9.84 5.48
CA PRO A 240 0.77 9.48 4.07
C PRO A 240 0.48 10.62 3.08
N ARG A 241 0.05 11.77 3.55
CA ARG A 241 -0.26 12.95 2.73
C ARG A 241 -1.25 12.68 1.61
N TRP A 242 -2.34 11.95 1.93
CA TRP A 242 -3.42 11.69 0.97
C TRP A 242 -3.89 12.97 0.29
N ARG A 243 -4.09 12.86 -1.01
CA ARG A 243 -4.66 13.93 -1.83
C ARG A 243 -5.84 13.37 -2.62
N HIS A 244 -6.98 14.06 -2.54
CA HIS A 244 -8.18 13.70 -3.26
C HIS A 244 -8.74 14.92 -3.97
N GLU A 245 -9.07 14.77 -5.25
CA GLU A 245 -9.84 15.78 -5.97
C GLU A 245 -11.28 15.79 -5.43
N VAL A 246 -11.82 16.97 -5.25
CA VAL A 246 -13.18 17.18 -4.75
C VAL A 246 -13.91 18.22 -5.59
N ASP A 247 -15.20 18.05 -5.75
CA ASP A 247 -16.06 19.09 -6.30
C ASP A 247 -16.50 20.12 -5.24
N GLY A 248 -17.26 21.10 -5.65
CA GLY A 248 -17.77 22.14 -4.73
C GLY A 248 -18.62 21.58 -3.60
N PRO A 249 -19.64 20.77 -3.90
CA PRO A 249 -20.46 20.12 -2.88
C PRO A 249 -19.67 19.27 -1.88
N ALA A 250 -18.72 18.46 -2.35
CA ALA A 250 -17.88 17.66 -1.46
C ALA A 250 -16.99 18.53 -0.57
N ALA A 251 -16.41 19.61 -1.12
CA ALA A 251 -15.62 20.57 -0.33
C ALA A 251 -16.46 21.25 0.76
N ASP A 252 -17.69 21.64 0.44
CA ASP A 252 -18.61 22.28 1.38
C ASP A 252 -19.09 21.29 2.47
N LEU A 253 -19.36 20.04 2.11
CA LEU A 253 -19.67 18.98 3.07
C LEU A 253 -18.52 18.76 4.05
N LEU A 254 -17.29 18.63 3.53
CA LEU A 254 -16.10 18.46 4.36
C LEU A 254 -15.88 19.65 5.30
N ALA A 255 -16.12 20.88 4.82
CA ALA A 255 -16.04 22.07 5.66
C ALA A 255 -17.07 22.05 6.81
N GLY A 256 -18.22 21.42 6.63
CA GLY A 256 -19.24 21.21 7.65
C GLY A 256 -18.88 20.12 8.68
N CYS A 257 -17.95 19.23 8.36
CA CYS A 257 -17.56 18.11 9.22
C CYS A 257 -16.66 18.55 10.39
N HIS A 258 -17.21 19.26 11.35
CA HIS A 258 -16.54 19.68 12.59
C HIS A 258 -17.13 19.05 13.87
N GLY A 259 -17.99 18.04 13.71
CA GLY A 259 -18.55 17.25 14.80
C GLY A 259 -19.79 17.86 15.48
N ALA A 260 -20.29 19.02 15.01
CA ALA A 260 -21.46 19.68 15.61
C ALA A 260 -22.79 19.06 15.15
N LEU A 261 -22.90 18.72 13.88
CA LEU A 261 -24.10 18.17 13.27
C LEU A 261 -23.88 16.71 12.83
N PRO A 262 -24.94 15.87 12.84
CA PRO A 262 -24.91 14.59 12.15
C PRO A 262 -24.70 14.76 10.66
N LEU A 263 -24.10 13.75 10.01
CA LEU A 263 -23.87 13.75 8.57
C LEU A 263 -25.15 13.98 7.76
N GLY A 264 -26.27 13.37 8.18
CA GLY A 264 -27.57 13.56 7.52
C GLY A 264 -28.03 14.99 7.50
N GLU A 265 -27.93 15.72 8.62
CA GLU A 265 -28.27 17.14 8.68
C GLU A 265 -27.33 17.98 7.77
N LEU A 266 -26.04 17.63 7.71
CA LEU A 266 -25.11 18.31 6.79
C LEU A 266 -25.48 18.07 5.33
N VAL A 267 -25.90 16.86 4.96
CA VAL A 267 -26.36 16.53 3.60
C VAL A 267 -27.63 17.30 3.25
N GLU A 268 -28.58 17.41 4.18
CA GLU A 268 -29.82 18.25 3.98
C GLU A 268 -29.48 19.72 3.77
N LEU A 269 -28.62 20.30 4.58
CA LEU A 269 -28.17 21.68 4.43
C LEU A 269 -27.46 21.92 3.11
N LEU A 270 -26.62 20.96 2.69
CA LEU A 270 -25.91 20.99 1.42
C LEU A 270 -26.88 20.94 0.22
N ALA A 271 -27.88 20.06 0.28
CA ALA A 271 -28.93 19.99 -0.75
C ALA A 271 -29.66 21.31 -0.93
N ILE A 272 -30.03 21.99 0.17
CA ILE A 272 -30.64 23.30 0.16
C ILE A 272 -29.69 24.35 -0.46
N ALA A 273 -28.42 24.34 -0.05
CA ALA A 273 -27.44 25.33 -0.52
C ALA A 273 -27.12 25.19 -2.03
N HIS A 274 -27.25 24.02 -2.59
CA HIS A 274 -27.00 23.74 -4.00
C HIS A 274 -28.26 23.56 -4.85
N ASP A 275 -29.42 23.87 -4.30
CA ASP A 275 -30.75 23.77 -4.95
C ASP A 275 -30.96 22.35 -5.56
N ARG A 276 -30.64 21.32 -4.79
CA ARG A 276 -30.79 19.90 -5.17
C ARG A 276 -31.80 19.20 -4.26
N PRO A 277 -32.59 18.24 -4.79
CA PRO A 277 -33.43 17.41 -3.95
C PRO A 277 -32.57 16.53 -3.05
N THR A 278 -33.01 16.27 -1.82
CA THR A 278 -32.30 15.49 -0.80
C THR A 278 -32.18 13.99 -1.12
N ASP A 279 -32.97 13.52 -2.08
CA ASP A 279 -32.98 12.13 -2.57
C ASP A 279 -32.16 11.91 -3.86
N ALA A 280 -31.47 12.93 -4.36
CA ALA A 280 -30.56 12.80 -5.48
C ALA A 280 -29.27 12.06 -5.05
N PRO A 281 -28.76 11.10 -5.83
CA PRO A 281 -27.47 10.49 -5.53
C PRO A 281 -26.36 11.57 -5.55
N VAL A 282 -25.49 11.52 -4.56
CA VAL A 282 -24.32 12.40 -4.41
C VAL A 282 -23.22 11.97 -5.38
#